data_6930bfc524861e3093bb7d86ba700439
#
_entry.id   6930bfc524861e3093bb7d86ba700439
#
_cell.length_a   1.000
_cell.length_b   1.000
_cell.length_c   1.000
_cell.angle_alpha   90.00
_cell.angle_beta   90.00
_cell.angle_gamma   90.00
#
_symmetry.space_group_name_H-M   'P 1'
#
loop_
_entity.id
_entity.type
_entity.pdbx_description
1 polymer ?
#
loop_
_entity_poly.entity_id
_entity_poly.type
_entity_poly.pdbx_seq_one_letter_code
_entity_poly.pdbx_strand_id
1 'polypeptide(L)'
;TRDFFEITITKKILELGKPFLGVCRGSQVLNVAAGGTLYQDIYAQSDRELLQHNQKAFRYHGSHFVYVEKDSLLYRLTGQEKFKINSYHHQAVKDIAAGFQSSGRASDGIIEAIEKPDHPFVLGVQWHPELPIVMHY
;
A
#
# COMPACT_ATOMS: atom_id res chain seq x y z
N THR A 1 4.21 22.50 -5.54
CA THR A 1 4.47 21.24 -6.23
C THR A 1 3.32 20.25 -6.06
N ARG A 2 3.28 19.24 -6.89
CA ARG A 2 2.28 18.17 -6.81
C ARG A 2 2.30 17.48 -5.46
N ASP A 3 3.49 17.16 -4.94
CA ASP A 3 3.63 16.48 -3.65
C ASP A 3 3.07 17.31 -2.50
N PHE A 4 3.41 18.59 -2.46
CA PHE A 4 2.91 19.50 -1.44
C PHE A 4 1.38 19.58 -1.47
N PHE A 5 0.81 19.72 -2.65
CA PHE A 5 -0.63 19.80 -2.83
C PHE A 5 -1.35 18.51 -2.37
N GLU A 6 -0.83 17.36 -2.79
CA GLU A 6 -1.42 16.07 -2.43
C GLU A 6 -1.33 15.79 -0.92
N ILE A 7 -0.20 16.09 -0.31
CA ILE A 7 -0.02 15.92 1.14
C ILE A 7 -0.97 16.85 1.90
N THR A 8 -1.09 18.10 1.49
CA THR A 8 -1.97 19.08 2.14
C THR A 8 -3.43 18.65 2.06
N ILE A 9 -3.88 18.21 0.89
CA ILE A 9 -5.27 17.71 0.72
C ILE A 9 -5.51 16.46 1.57
N THR A 10 -4.56 15.52 1.56
CA THR A 10 -4.70 14.28 2.34
C THR A 10 -4.81 14.57 3.83
N LYS A 11 -3.98 15.46 4.36
CA LYS A 11 -4.10 15.91 5.76
C LYS A 11 -5.49 16.45 6.06
N LYS A 12 -6.03 17.27 5.16
CA LYS A 12 -7.35 17.86 5.33
C LYS A 12 -8.46 16.81 5.32
N ILE A 13 -8.37 15.85 4.43
CA ILE A 13 -9.33 14.75 4.36
C ILE A 13 -9.33 13.94 5.66
N LEU A 14 -8.14 13.63 6.19
CA LEU A 14 -7.98 12.91 7.45
C LEU A 14 -8.56 13.71 8.63
N GLU A 15 -8.29 15.02 8.70
CA GLU A 15 -8.85 15.92 9.73
C GLU A 15 -10.37 15.93 9.70
N LEU A 16 -10.97 15.92 8.52
CA LEU A 16 -12.41 15.94 8.33
C LEU A 16 -13.07 14.58 8.58
N GLY A 17 -12.28 13.52 8.80
CA GLY A 17 -12.80 12.18 9.05
C GLY A 17 -13.48 11.52 7.85
N LYS A 18 -13.15 11.94 6.64
CA LYS A 18 -13.73 11.41 5.41
C LYS A 18 -13.08 10.09 5.02
N PRO A 19 -13.81 9.21 4.30
CA PRO A 19 -13.21 8.01 3.73
C PRO A 19 -12.07 8.35 2.77
N PHE A 20 -11.04 7.50 2.77
CA PHE A 20 -9.87 7.70 1.93
C PHE A 20 -9.37 6.35 1.42
N LEU A 21 -9.19 6.24 0.11
CA LEU A 21 -8.49 5.12 -0.52
C LEU A 21 -7.30 5.68 -1.31
N GLY A 22 -6.10 5.30 -0.90
CA GLY A 22 -4.86 5.65 -1.61
C GLY A 22 -4.36 4.44 -2.40
N VAL A 23 -4.09 4.63 -3.70
CA VAL A 23 -3.65 3.58 -4.60
C VAL A 23 -2.22 3.89 -5.06
N CYS A 24 -1.32 2.93 -4.93
CA CYS A 24 0.09 3.02 -5.32
C CYS A 24 0.76 4.26 -4.69
N ARG A 25 1.07 5.29 -5.47
CA ARG A 25 1.57 6.57 -4.96
C ARG A 25 0.65 7.15 -3.87
N GLY A 26 -0.65 6.99 -4.00
CA GLY A 26 -1.62 7.48 -3.01
C GLY A 26 -1.47 6.86 -1.63
N SER A 27 -1.05 5.59 -1.54
CA SER A 27 -0.76 4.95 -0.25
C SER A 27 0.48 5.55 0.41
N GLN A 28 1.47 5.91 -0.38
CA GLN A 28 2.69 6.56 0.08
C GLN A 28 2.41 7.99 0.57
N VAL A 29 1.62 8.73 -0.19
CA VAL A 29 1.18 10.07 0.20
C VAL A 29 0.38 10.02 1.51
N LEU A 30 -0.51 9.04 1.66
CA LEU A 30 -1.27 8.84 2.89
C LEU A 30 -0.34 8.67 4.10
N ASN A 31 0.65 7.81 3.98
CA ASN A 31 1.59 7.56 5.07
C ASN A 31 2.40 8.81 5.44
N VAL A 32 2.93 9.52 4.44
CA VAL A 32 3.71 10.74 4.66
C VAL A 32 2.85 11.85 5.26
N ALA A 33 1.64 12.04 4.75
CA ALA A 33 0.71 13.04 5.27
C ALA A 33 0.36 12.81 6.75
N ALA A 34 0.32 11.56 7.17
CA ALA A 34 0.05 11.17 8.55
C ALA A 34 1.30 11.13 9.44
N GLY A 35 2.49 11.36 8.89
CA GLY A 35 3.74 11.47 9.65
C GLY A 35 4.71 10.30 9.49
N GLY A 36 4.42 9.35 8.63
CA GLY A 36 5.32 8.24 8.34
C GLY A 36 6.40 8.57 7.33
N THR A 37 7.22 7.58 7.02
CA THR A 37 8.36 7.72 6.09
C THR A 37 8.32 6.69 4.98
N LEU A 38 9.14 6.91 3.94
CA LEU A 38 9.23 6.03 2.78
C LEU A 38 10.67 5.55 2.57
N TYR A 39 10.79 4.36 1.98
CA TYR A 39 11.98 4.02 1.21
C TYR A 39 11.91 4.79 -0.11
N GLN A 40 12.93 5.54 -0.45
CA GLN A 40 13.01 6.23 -1.74
C GLN A 40 13.35 5.26 -2.86
N ASP A 41 14.11 4.21 -2.55
CA ASP A 41 14.38 3.08 -3.43
C ASP A 41 14.58 1.84 -2.55
N ILE A 42 13.64 0.90 -2.61
CA ILE A 42 13.66 -0.30 -1.77
C ILE A 42 14.89 -1.17 -2.06
N TYR A 43 15.33 -1.22 -3.32
CA TYR A 43 16.47 -2.06 -3.72
C TYR A 43 17.81 -1.49 -3.25
N ALA A 44 17.91 -0.17 -3.09
CA ALA A 44 19.12 0.49 -2.60
C ALA A 44 19.16 0.59 -1.07
N GLN A 45 18.02 0.69 -0.41
CA GLN A 45 17.93 1.01 1.02
C GLN A 45 17.61 -0.19 1.91
N SER A 46 17.06 -1.26 1.34
CA SER A 46 16.81 -2.48 2.10
C SER A 46 18.05 -3.37 2.11
N ASP A 47 18.34 -3.97 3.26
CA ASP A 47 19.39 -4.97 3.43
C ASP A 47 18.88 -6.40 3.18
N ARG A 48 17.63 -6.55 2.78
CA ARG A 48 16.98 -7.84 2.50
C ARG A 48 17.03 -8.17 1.03
N GLU A 49 16.97 -9.47 0.72
CA GLU A 49 16.70 -9.92 -0.63
C GLU A 49 15.22 -9.66 -0.94
N LEU A 50 14.97 -8.91 -2.01
CA LEU A 50 13.62 -8.44 -2.34
C LEU A 50 13.04 -9.16 -3.57
N LEU A 51 11.71 -9.26 -3.58
CA LEU A 51 10.95 -9.64 -4.75
C LEU A 51 11.01 -8.54 -5.82
N GLN A 52 10.59 -8.85 -7.03
CA GLN A 52 10.46 -7.84 -8.09
C GLN A 52 9.18 -7.02 -7.87
N HIS A 53 9.32 -5.84 -7.27
CA HIS A 53 8.19 -4.93 -6.99
C HIS A 53 7.86 -4.02 -8.17
N ASN A 54 8.75 -3.93 -9.16
CA ASN A 54 8.49 -3.22 -10.41
C ASN A 54 8.46 -4.25 -11.53
N GLN A 55 7.28 -4.84 -11.74
CA GLN A 55 7.15 -6.00 -12.64
C GLN A 55 7.40 -5.64 -14.10
N LYS A 56 8.07 -6.56 -14.79
CA LYS A 56 8.29 -6.51 -16.24
C LYS A 56 7.24 -7.29 -17.00
N ALA A 57 6.48 -8.13 -16.31
CA ALA A 57 5.38 -8.89 -16.89
C ALA A 57 4.23 -7.97 -17.33
N PHE A 58 3.36 -8.50 -18.17
CA PHE A 58 2.19 -7.76 -18.65
C PHE A 58 1.32 -7.28 -17.48
N ARG A 59 0.74 -6.06 -17.61
CA ARG A 59 0.05 -5.34 -16.52
C ARG A 59 -1.10 -6.11 -15.85
N TYR A 60 -1.72 -7.06 -16.54
CA TYR A 60 -2.81 -7.86 -15.99
C TYR A 60 -2.35 -9.16 -15.34
N HIS A 61 -1.05 -9.39 -15.27
CA HIS A 61 -0.51 -10.55 -14.58
C HIS A 61 -0.21 -10.22 -13.12
N GLY A 62 -0.60 -11.12 -12.20
CA GLY A 62 -0.17 -11.03 -10.81
C GLY A 62 1.34 -11.25 -10.70
N SER A 63 2.01 -10.41 -9.92
CA SER A 63 3.46 -10.46 -9.75
C SER A 63 3.85 -11.31 -8.55
N HIS A 64 3.27 -11.01 -7.39
CA HIS A 64 3.55 -11.74 -6.15
C HIS A 64 2.33 -11.69 -5.23
N PHE A 65 2.40 -12.46 -4.13
CA PHE A 65 1.31 -12.47 -3.15
C PHE A 65 1.46 -11.33 -2.15
N VAL A 66 0.33 -10.80 -1.70
CA VAL A 66 0.21 -10.03 -0.48
C VAL A 66 -0.42 -10.92 0.60
N TYR A 67 0.13 -10.84 1.81
CA TYR A 67 -0.35 -11.55 2.99
C TYR A 67 -1.09 -10.57 3.87
N VAL A 68 -2.35 -10.86 4.19
CA VAL A 68 -3.30 -9.93 4.78
C VAL A 68 -3.53 -10.24 6.25
N GLU A 69 -3.53 -9.21 7.08
CA GLU A 69 -3.85 -9.34 8.51
C GLU A 69 -5.33 -9.64 8.72
N LYS A 70 -5.65 -10.65 9.53
CA LYS A 70 -7.03 -11.14 9.71
C LYS A 70 -7.99 -10.12 10.31
N ASP A 71 -7.51 -9.24 11.18
CA ASP A 71 -8.35 -8.26 11.86
C ASP A 71 -8.42 -6.92 11.12
N SER A 72 -8.02 -6.88 9.86
CA SER A 72 -7.91 -5.66 9.10
C SER A 72 -9.16 -5.35 8.28
N LEU A 73 -9.30 -4.07 7.89
CA LEU A 73 -10.30 -3.65 6.91
C LEU A 73 -10.06 -4.36 5.57
N LEU A 74 -8.81 -4.48 5.15
CA LEU A 74 -8.47 -5.19 3.90
C LEU A 74 -8.98 -6.63 3.91
N TYR A 75 -8.85 -7.33 5.03
CA TYR A 75 -9.39 -8.68 5.17
C TYR A 75 -10.92 -8.68 5.08
N ARG A 76 -11.59 -7.74 5.74
CA ARG A 76 -13.06 -7.64 5.65
C ARG A 76 -13.56 -7.37 4.24
N LEU A 77 -12.77 -6.60 3.45
CA LEU A 77 -13.13 -6.28 2.07
C LEU A 77 -12.90 -7.45 1.11
N THR A 78 -11.83 -8.22 1.32
CA THR A 78 -11.42 -9.27 0.38
C THR A 78 -11.84 -10.67 0.81
N GLY A 79 -11.96 -10.91 2.11
CA GLY A 79 -12.22 -12.25 2.66
C GLY A 79 -11.07 -13.22 2.49
N GLN A 80 -9.86 -12.75 2.14
CA GLN A 80 -8.72 -13.59 1.81
C GLN A 80 -7.50 -13.26 2.67
N GLU A 81 -6.80 -14.31 3.12
CA GLU A 81 -5.56 -14.17 3.90
C GLU A 81 -4.36 -13.89 3.00
N LYS A 82 -4.44 -14.25 1.72
CA LYS A 82 -3.44 -13.92 0.71
C LYS A 82 -4.08 -13.90 -0.66
N PHE A 83 -3.54 -13.06 -1.54
CA PHE A 83 -3.93 -13.04 -2.95
C PHE A 83 -2.81 -12.42 -3.79
N LYS A 84 -2.82 -12.70 -5.08
CA LYS A 84 -1.84 -12.13 -6.01
C LYS A 84 -2.18 -10.69 -6.33
N ILE A 85 -1.12 -9.86 -6.42
CA ILE A 85 -1.22 -8.45 -6.78
C ILE A 85 -0.28 -8.15 -7.94
N ASN A 86 -0.59 -7.09 -8.70
CA ASN A 86 0.37 -6.49 -9.61
C ASN A 86 1.35 -5.61 -8.80
N SER A 87 2.51 -5.28 -9.38
CA SER A 87 3.53 -4.53 -8.65
C SER A 87 4.33 -3.64 -9.59
N TYR A 88 4.26 -2.32 -9.35
CA TYR A 88 4.87 -1.28 -10.19
C TYR A 88 5.56 -0.21 -9.35
N HIS A 89 6.30 -0.59 -8.31
CA HIS A 89 6.90 0.39 -7.43
C HIS A 89 8.35 0.05 -7.07
N HIS A 90 9.16 1.08 -6.89
CA HIS A 90 10.50 0.99 -6.32
C HIS A 90 10.60 1.75 -5.00
N GLN A 91 9.57 2.50 -4.65
CA GLN A 91 9.41 3.15 -3.36
C GLN A 91 8.36 2.40 -2.54
N ALA A 92 8.42 2.49 -1.25
CA ALA A 92 7.48 1.82 -0.36
C ALA A 92 7.42 2.53 1.00
N VAL A 93 6.37 2.25 1.76
CA VAL A 93 6.25 2.68 3.14
C VAL A 93 7.37 2.05 3.96
N LYS A 94 8.11 2.86 4.70
CA LYS A 94 9.16 2.43 5.61
C LYS A 94 8.64 2.41 7.04
N ASP A 95 8.55 3.58 7.67
CA ASP A 95 7.97 3.71 9.00
C ASP A 95 6.49 4.10 8.87
N ILE A 96 5.63 3.28 9.43
CA ILE A 96 4.19 3.51 9.38
C ILE A 96 3.85 4.67 10.31
N ALA A 97 3.00 5.58 9.85
CA ALA A 97 2.53 6.70 10.62
C ALA A 97 1.85 6.26 11.91
N ALA A 98 2.01 7.07 12.98
CA ALA A 98 1.35 6.81 14.25
C ALA A 98 -0.17 6.73 14.06
N GLY A 99 -0.81 5.75 14.70
CA GLY A 99 -2.25 5.51 14.56
C GLY A 99 -2.63 4.67 13.35
N PHE A 100 -1.68 4.34 12.49
CA PHE A 100 -1.87 3.43 11.35
C PHE A 100 -1.25 2.07 11.65
N GLN A 101 -1.64 1.08 10.88
CA GLN A 101 -1.06 -0.26 10.93
C GLN A 101 -0.89 -0.84 9.54
N SER A 102 0.03 -1.78 9.39
CA SER A 102 0.12 -2.59 8.18
C SER A 102 -1.03 -3.59 8.17
N SER A 103 -1.73 -3.65 7.06
CA SER A 103 -2.76 -4.68 6.83
C SER A 103 -2.36 -5.68 5.76
N GLY A 104 -1.27 -5.45 5.05
CA GLY A 104 -0.75 -6.38 4.05
C GLY A 104 0.75 -6.19 3.83
N ARG A 105 1.45 -7.33 3.65
CA ARG A 105 2.89 -7.36 3.37
C ARG A 105 3.19 -8.39 2.29
N ALA A 106 4.19 -8.12 1.48
CA ALA A 106 4.80 -9.13 0.62
C ALA A 106 5.64 -10.10 1.47
N SER A 107 6.00 -11.25 0.92
CA SER A 107 6.79 -12.26 1.64
C SER A 107 8.19 -11.77 2.04
N ASP A 108 8.72 -10.76 1.35
CA ASP A 108 10.00 -10.12 1.68
C ASP A 108 9.88 -9.06 2.79
N GLY A 109 8.69 -8.84 3.34
CA GLY A 109 8.44 -7.89 4.41
C GLY A 109 8.10 -6.48 3.96
N ILE A 110 8.13 -6.19 2.66
CA ILE A 110 7.73 -4.88 2.15
C ILE A 110 6.24 -4.65 2.42
N ILE A 111 5.91 -3.49 2.97
CA ILE A 111 4.53 -3.11 3.28
C ILE A 111 3.78 -2.84 1.98
N GLU A 112 2.66 -3.53 1.81
CA GLU A 112 1.82 -3.41 0.62
C GLU A 112 0.46 -2.76 0.92
N ALA A 113 0.06 -2.69 2.19
CA ALA A 113 -1.18 -2.02 2.59
C ALA A 113 -1.06 -1.44 3.99
N ILE A 114 -1.64 -0.26 4.18
CA ILE A 114 -1.75 0.41 5.49
C ILE A 114 -3.19 0.85 5.70
N GLU A 115 -3.60 0.94 6.96
CA GLU A 115 -4.94 1.42 7.32
C GLU A 115 -4.94 2.10 8.68
N LYS A 116 -5.97 2.92 8.92
CA LYS A 116 -6.20 3.59 10.20
C LYS A 116 -7.34 2.88 10.91
N PRO A 117 -7.05 2.03 11.93
CA PRO A 117 -8.06 1.15 12.51
C PRO A 117 -9.17 1.87 13.29
N ASP A 118 -8.92 3.07 13.77
CA ASP A 118 -9.92 3.87 14.49
C ASP A 118 -10.82 4.70 13.57
N HIS A 119 -10.76 4.47 12.26
CA HIS A 119 -11.56 5.16 11.27
C HIS A 119 -12.34 4.13 10.42
N PRO A 120 -13.60 4.42 10.05
CA PRO A 120 -14.39 3.47 9.26
C PRO A 120 -13.77 3.06 7.93
N PHE A 121 -13.11 3.99 7.23
CA PHE A 121 -12.47 3.66 5.97
C PHE A 121 -11.32 4.62 5.64
N VAL A 122 -10.12 4.25 6.05
CA VAL A 122 -8.86 4.85 5.56
C VAL A 122 -7.93 3.70 5.22
N LEU A 123 -7.67 3.50 3.94
CA LEU A 123 -6.89 2.39 3.41
C LEU A 123 -5.96 2.87 2.31
N GLY A 124 -4.70 2.46 2.39
CA GLY A 124 -3.72 2.63 1.32
C GLY A 124 -3.25 1.27 0.83
N VAL A 125 -3.27 1.06 -0.48
CA VAL A 125 -2.74 -0.15 -1.11
C VAL A 125 -1.66 0.22 -2.11
N GLN A 126 -0.57 -0.54 -2.13
CA GLN A 126 0.59 -0.24 -2.97
C GLN A 126 0.40 -0.71 -4.41
N TRP A 127 -0.42 -1.73 -4.61
CA TRP A 127 -0.74 -2.23 -5.96
C TRP A 127 -1.85 -1.40 -6.62
N HIS A 128 -2.15 -1.75 -7.87
CA HIS A 128 -3.21 -1.12 -8.66
C HIS A 128 -4.44 -2.05 -8.73
N PRO A 129 -5.38 -1.97 -7.77
CA PRO A 129 -6.56 -2.85 -7.76
C PRO A 129 -7.56 -2.57 -8.87
N GLU A 130 -7.46 -1.39 -9.52
CA GLU A 130 -8.28 -1.03 -10.67
C GLU A 130 -7.90 -1.81 -11.93
N LEU A 131 -6.69 -2.41 -11.96
CA LEU A 131 -6.26 -3.24 -13.08
C LEU A 131 -6.66 -4.68 -12.81
N PRO A 132 -7.43 -5.34 -13.68
CA PRO A 132 -7.81 -6.73 -13.47
C PRO A 132 -6.59 -7.64 -13.56
N ILE A 133 -6.54 -8.64 -12.68
CA ILE A 133 -5.51 -9.67 -12.71
C ILE A 133 -6.10 -10.89 -13.39
N VAL A 134 -5.47 -11.34 -14.47
CA VAL A 134 -5.85 -12.60 -15.14
C VAL A 134 -5.29 -13.74 -14.32
N MET A 135 -6.20 -14.57 -13.78
CA MET A 135 -5.85 -15.77 -13.04
C MET A 135 -5.86 -16.94 -14.02
N HIS A 136 -4.70 -17.59 -14.16
CA HIS A 136 -4.62 -18.85 -14.90
C HIS A 136 -4.81 -20.00 -13.90
N TYR A 137 -5.87 -20.73 -14.09
CA TYR A 137 -6.16 -21.92 -13.30
C TYR A 137 -5.52 -23.13 -13.92
#